data_24b78611c8a997f1259dd11848940148
#
_entry.id   24b78611c8a997f1259dd11848940148
#
_cell.length_a   1.000
_cell.length_b   1.000
_cell.length_c   1.000
_cell.angle_alpha   90.00
_cell.angle_beta   90.00
_cell.angle_gamma   90.00
#
_symmetry.space_group_name_H-M   'P 1'
#
loop_
_entity.id
_entity.type
_entity.pdbx_description
1 polymer ?
#
loop_
_entity_poly.entity_id
_entity_poly.type
_entity_poly.pdbx_seq_one_letter_code
_entity_poly.pdbx_strand_id
1 'polypeptide(L)'
;ARIKRIDTERVLAELDKKAIVIVTGFQGINKYDDITTLGRGGSDTSAVALAAVLHADLCQIYTDVDGVFTADPRSVEGAAQLDEITYDEMLELATLGAQVLHNRSVEMAKRYGVKLEVLSSFSGKPGTKVKEVAKTMEKMHVSGVAKDKNVARLAVVGLADQPGIAFKIFSLLAKENVNVDIILQSIGRHNTKDISFTVGKQDMERTKKLLEDHVELLGFDH
;
A
#
# COMPACT_ATOMS: atom_id res chain seq x y z
N ALA A 1 7.85 -1.77 -12.25
CA ALA A 1 7.40 -2.56 -13.43
C ALA A 1 5.92 -2.89 -13.30
N ARG A 2 5.21 -3.06 -14.44
CA ARG A 2 3.80 -3.49 -14.49
C ARG A 2 3.69 -4.76 -15.32
N ILE A 3 2.90 -5.73 -14.84
CA ILE A 3 2.53 -6.92 -15.62
C ILE A 3 1.60 -6.44 -16.74
N LYS A 4 1.99 -6.69 -17.99
CA LYS A 4 1.19 -6.35 -19.17
C LYS A 4 0.37 -7.53 -19.67
N ARG A 5 0.96 -8.72 -19.62
CA ARG A 5 0.38 -9.98 -20.09
C ARG A 5 0.99 -11.13 -19.30
N ILE A 6 0.22 -12.18 -19.11
CA ILE A 6 0.68 -13.48 -18.63
C ILE A 6 0.31 -14.48 -19.72
N ASP A 7 1.26 -15.27 -20.13
CA ASP A 7 1.03 -16.36 -21.05
C ASP A 7 0.65 -17.61 -20.25
N THR A 8 -0.54 -18.11 -20.48
CA THR A 8 -1.14 -19.19 -19.68
C THR A 8 -1.19 -20.53 -20.38
N GLU A 9 -0.88 -20.60 -21.67
CA GLU A 9 -1.05 -21.82 -22.48
C GLU A 9 -0.35 -23.03 -21.86
N ARG A 10 0.93 -22.88 -21.52
CA ARG A 10 1.70 -23.97 -20.91
C ARG A 10 1.17 -24.34 -19.52
N VAL A 11 0.79 -23.38 -18.72
CA VAL A 11 0.24 -23.62 -17.37
C VAL A 11 -1.06 -24.40 -17.47
N LEU A 12 -1.98 -23.98 -18.34
CA LEU A 12 -3.24 -24.67 -18.57
C LEU A 12 -3.05 -26.09 -19.10
N ALA A 13 -2.14 -26.29 -20.05
CA ALA A 13 -1.83 -27.61 -20.59
C ALA A 13 -1.30 -28.60 -19.53
N GLU A 14 -0.56 -28.13 -18.53
CA GLU A 14 -0.12 -28.98 -17.42
C GLU A 14 -1.22 -29.20 -16.36
N LEU A 15 -2.04 -28.18 -16.09
CA LEU A 15 -3.20 -28.32 -15.21
C LEU A 15 -4.23 -29.32 -15.76
N ASP A 16 -4.46 -29.32 -17.07
CA ASP A 16 -5.36 -30.29 -17.74
C ASP A 16 -4.90 -31.74 -17.56
N LYS A 17 -3.58 -31.94 -17.44
CA LYS A 17 -2.98 -33.24 -17.09
C LYS A 17 -3.04 -33.56 -15.58
N LYS A 18 -3.70 -32.69 -14.78
CA LYS A 18 -3.77 -32.77 -13.31
C LYS A 18 -2.39 -32.66 -12.63
N ALA A 19 -1.44 -31.99 -13.26
CA ALA A 19 -0.14 -31.72 -12.66
C ALA A 19 -0.22 -30.52 -11.71
N ILE A 20 0.65 -30.52 -10.69
CA ILE A 20 0.90 -29.34 -9.85
C ILE A 20 1.91 -28.46 -10.57
N VAL A 21 1.53 -27.23 -10.87
CA VAL A 21 2.37 -26.27 -11.58
C VAL A 21 3.05 -25.33 -10.60
N ILE A 22 4.38 -25.29 -10.61
CA ILE A 22 5.17 -24.34 -9.81
C ILE A 22 5.60 -23.19 -10.73
N VAL A 23 5.19 -21.96 -10.38
CA VAL A 23 5.52 -20.76 -11.15
C VAL A 23 6.45 -19.89 -10.32
N THR A 24 7.57 -19.46 -10.90
CA THR A 24 8.48 -18.52 -10.27
C THR A 24 7.87 -17.14 -10.24
N GLY A 25 7.51 -16.67 -9.05
CA GLY A 25 6.96 -15.32 -8.84
C GLY A 25 8.03 -14.22 -8.80
N PHE A 26 7.61 -12.97 -8.51
CA PHE A 26 8.47 -11.80 -8.35
C PHE A 26 9.13 -11.29 -9.64
N GLN A 27 9.20 -12.06 -10.67
CA GLN A 27 9.89 -11.77 -11.91
C GLN A 27 8.98 -11.87 -13.14
N GLY A 28 9.46 -11.33 -14.24
CA GLY A 28 8.89 -11.42 -15.58
C GLY A 28 9.94 -11.10 -16.63
N ILE A 29 9.55 -11.10 -17.86
CA ILE A 29 10.40 -10.71 -18.98
C ILE A 29 9.99 -9.33 -19.53
N ASN A 30 10.94 -8.57 -20.01
CA ASN A 30 10.68 -7.30 -20.71
C ASN A 30 10.50 -7.55 -22.23
N LYS A 31 10.37 -6.49 -23.00
CA LYS A 31 10.21 -6.57 -24.48
C LYS A 31 11.45 -7.10 -25.23
N TYR A 32 12.56 -7.27 -24.54
CA TYR A 32 13.82 -7.78 -25.09
C TYR A 32 14.14 -9.19 -24.57
N ASP A 33 13.16 -9.84 -23.91
CA ASP A 33 13.28 -11.14 -23.26
C ASP A 33 14.26 -11.18 -22.06
N ASP A 34 14.68 -10.02 -21.55
CA ASP A 34 15.49 -9.97 -20.34
C ASP A 34 14.60 -10.21 -19.09
N ILE A 35 15.15 -10.95 -18.14
CA ILE A 35 14.50 -11.16 -16.84
C ILE A 35 14.52 -9.87 -16.04
N THR A 36 13.36 -9.46 -15.57
CA THR A 36 13.16 -8.28 -14.73
C THR A 36 12.38 -8.61 -13.48
N THR A 37 12.54 -7.81 -12.42
CA THR A 37 11.80 -7.97 -11.18
C THR A 37 10.62 -7.01 -11.11
N LEU A 38 9.56 -7.43 -10.41
CA LEU A 38 8.37 -6.60 -10.17
C LEU A 38 8.55 -5.60 -9.03
N GLY A 39 9.65 -5.72 -8.28
CA GLY A 39 9.92 -4.89 -7.09
C GLY A 39 9.22 -5.41 -5.84
N ARG A 40 9.20 -4.59 -4.78
CA ARG A 40 8.60 -4.96 -3.49
C ARG A 40 7.14 -5.40 -3.65
N GLY A 41 6.73 -6.47 -2.96
CA GLY A 41 5.41 -7.08 -3.10
C GLY A 41 5.17 -7.78 -4.45
N GLY A 42 6.23 -8.04 -5.20
CA GLY A 42 6.15 -8.68 -6.53
C GLY A 42 5.64 -10.11 -6.48
N SER A 43 5.92 -10.87 -5.42
CA SER A 43 5.43 -12.24 -5.22
C SER A 43 3.91 -12.27 -5.10
N ASP A 44 3.34 -11.46 -4.20
CA ASP A 44 1.89 -11.35 -4.00
C ASP A 44 1.22 -10.87 -5.28
N THR A 45 1.83 -9.87 -5.95
CA THR A 45 1.33 -9.35 -7.23
C THR A 45 1.33 -10.43 -8.31
N SER A 46 2.37 -11.28 -8.37
CA SER A 46 2.43 -12.41 -9.32
C SER A 46 1.36 -13.46 -9.03
N ALA A 47 1.17 -13.81 -7.75
CA ALA A 47 0.17 -14.79 -7.33
C ALA A 47 -1.24 -14.33 -7.70
N VAL A 48 -1.59 -13.08 -7.37
CA VAL A 48 -2.91 -12.52 -7.68
C VAL A 48 -3.12 -12.38 -9.20
N ALA A 49 -2.09 -11.98 -9.94
CA ALA A 49 -2.19 -11.88 -11.40
C ALA A 49 -2.41 -13.23 -12.06
N LEU A 50 -1.72 -14.28 -11.59
CA LEU A 50 -1.94 -15.66 -12.04
C LEU A 50 -3.35 -16.13 -11.69
N ALA A 51 -3.79 -15.92 -10.46
CA ALA A 51 -5.14 -16.29 -10.03
C ALA A 51 -6.22 -15.60 -10.90
N ALA A 52 -6.01 -14.34 -11.26
CA ALA A 52 -6.94 -13.59 -12.12
C ALA A 52 -7.04 -14.19 -13.52
N VAL A 53 -5.91 -14.45 -14.18
CA VAL A 53 -5.91 -14.94 -15.58
C VAL A 53 -6.26 -16.42 -15.71
N LEU A 54 -6.05 -17.20 -14.64
CA LEU A 54 -6.43 -18.61 -14.56
C LEU A 54 -7.85 -18.82 -14.03
N HIS A 55 -8.54 -17.74 -13.65
CA HIS A 55 -9.87 -17.77 -13.03
C HIS A 55 -9.91 -18.72 -11.81
N ALA A 56 -8.89 -18.62 -10.97
CA ALA A 56 -8.78 -19.47 -9.78
C ALA A 56 -9.92 -19.17 -8.79
N ASP A 57 -10.43 -20.19 -8.15
CA ASP A 57 -11.49 -20.08 -7.13
C ASP A 57 -11.03 -19.30 -5.89
N LEU A 58 -9.73 -19.42 -5.55
CA LEU A 58 -9.11 -18.83 -4.38
C LEU A 58 -7.61 -18.61 -4.65
N CYS A 59 -7.09 -17.47 -4.17
CA CYS A 59 -5.66 -17.20 -4.11
C CYS A 59 -5.22 -17.15 -2.64
N GLN A 60 -4.41 -18.09 -2.22
CA GLN A 60 -3.87 -18.15 -0.87
C GLN A 60 -2.47 -17.54 -0.81
N ILE A 61 -2.27 -16.62 0.12
CA ILE A 61 -0.97 -16.00 0.40
C ILE A 61 -0.48 -16.50 1.75
N TYR A 62 0.57 -17.29 1.72
CA TYR A 62 1.23 -17.79 2.91
C TYR A 62 2.33 -16.84 3.36
N THR A 63 2.29 -16.46 4.64
CA THR A 63 3.21 -15.49 5.26
C THR A 63 3.64 -15.94 6.65
N ASP A 64 4.35 -15.10 7.38
CA ASP A 64 4.83 -15.34 8.74
C ASP A 64 3.83 -14.97 9.85
N VAL A 65 2.65 -14.46 9.48
CA VAL A 65 1.56 -14.12 10.40
C VAL A 65 0.31 -14.94 10.13
N ASP A 66 -0.53 -15.14 11.14
CA ASP A 66 -1.73 -16.00 11.05
C ASP A 66 -2.84 -15.40 10.14
N GLY A 67 -2.76 -14.14 9.82
CA GLY A 67 -3.75 -13.43 9.00
C GLY A 67 -3.67 -11.91 9.23
N VAL A 68 -4.79 -11.23 8.98
CA VAL A 68 -4.93 -9.80 9.23
C VAL A 68 -5.53 -9.60 10.62
N PHE A 69 -4.97 -8.68 11.40
CA PHE A 69 -5.40 -8.38 12.75
C PHE A 69 -6.02 -6.99 12.85
N THR A 70 -6.86 -6.77 13.85
CA THR A 70 -7.45 -5.45 14.15
C THR A 70 -6.39 -4.39 14.47
N ALA A 71 -5.21 -4.80 14.93
CA ALA A 71 -4.01 -3.97 15.11
C ALA A 71 -2.76 -4.87 15.07
N ASP A 72 -1.56 -4.29 15.04
CA ASP A 72 -0.32 -5.06 15.13
C ASP A 72 -0.23 -5.78 16.50
N PRO A 73 -0.35 -7.12 16.57
CA PRO A 73 -0.36 -7.86 17.83
C PRO A 73 0.94 -7.73 18.63
N ARG A 74 2.03 -7.30 17.99
CA ARG A 74 3.31 -7.01 18.68
C ARG A 74 3.29 -5.67 19.40
N SER A 75 2.32 -4.82 19.09
CA SER A 75 2.22 -3.46 19.64
C SER A 75 0.98 -3.26 20.50
N VAL A 76 -0.08 -4.04 20.28
CA VAL A 76 -1.36 -3.91 20.95
C VAL A 76 -1.75 -5.25 21.55
N GLU A 77 -1.77 -5.32 22.87
CA GLU A 77 -2.26 -6.49 23.60
C GLU A 77 -3.76 -6.64 23.36
N GLY A 78 -4.21 -7.86 23.03
CA GLY A 78 -5.61 -8.13 22.71
C GLY A 78 -6.01 -7.81 21.26
N ALA A 79 -5.07 -7.50 20.36
CA ALA A 79 -5.37 -7.45 18.93
C ALA A 79 -5.93 -8.79 18.45
N ALA A 80 -7.12 -8.77 17.86
CA ALA A 80 -7.82 -9.96 17.40
C ALA A 80 -7.59 -10.19 15.90
N GLN A 81 -7.47 -11.46 15.50
CA GLN A 81 -7.43 -11.80 14.08
C GLN A 81 -8.82 -11.60 13.48
N LEU A 82 -8.87 -11.07 12.29
CA LEU A 82 -10.10 -10.91 11.51
C LEU A 82 -10.35 -12.19 10.69
N ASP A 83 -11.57 -12.73 10.75
CA ASP A 83 -11.96 -13.85 9.90
C ASP A 83 -12.10 -13.41 8.43
N GLU A 84 -12.65 -12.21 8.25
CA GLU A 84 -12.92 -11.62 6.93
C GLU A 84 -12.67 -10.12 6.96
N ILE A 85 -12.23 -9.59 5.82
CA ILE A 85 -12.03 -8.14 5.60
C ILE A 85 -12.41 -7.80 4.16
N THR A 86 -12.88 -6.58 3.91
CA THR A 86 -13.13 -6.12 2.55
C THR A 86 -11.83 -5.71 1.85
N TYR A 87 -11.84 -5.68 0.50
CA TYR A 87 -10.67 -5.18 -0.24
C TYR A 87 -10.35 -3.73 0.13
N ASP A 88 -11.35 -2.88 0.35
CA ASP A 88 -11.14 -1.47 0.67
C ASP A 88 -10.48 -1.30 2.04
N GLU A 89 -10.97 -1.98 3.06
CA GLU A 89 -10.36 -1.98 4.38
C GLU A 89 -8.93 -2.55 4.36
N MET A 90 -8.73 -3.65 3.63
CA MET A 90 -7.39 -4.24 3.49
C MET A 90 -6.43 -3.31 2.75
N LEU A 91 -6.91 -2.59 1.72
CA LEU A 91 -6.13 -1.63 0.96
C LEU A 91 -5.70 -0.45 1.85
N GLU A 92 -6.61 0.08 2.66
CA GLU A 92 -6.30 1.11 3.65
C GLU A 92 -5.25 0.64 4.66
N LEU A 93 -5.45 -0.53 5.27
CA LEU A 93 -4.48 -1.10 6.20
C LEU A 93 -3.11 -1.31 5.55
N ALA A 94 -3.07 -1.87 4.34
CA ALA A 94 -1.82 -2.12 3.61
C ALA A 94 -1.10 -0.82 3.22
N THR A 95 -1.83 0.23 2.90
CA THR A 95 -1.27 1.53 2.54
C THR A 95 -0.73 2.27 3.75
N LEU A 96 -1.38 2.13 4.90
CA LEU A 96 -1.06 2.85 6.14
C LEU A 96 -0.14 2.07 7.09
N GLY A 97 0.46 0.97 6.65
CA GLY A 97 1.56 0.32 7.36
C GLY A 97 1.34 -1.11 7.83
N ALA A 98 0.17 -1.72 7.59
CA ALA A 98 -0.01 -3.16 7.82
C ALA A 98 0.72 -3.94 6.71
N GLN A 99 1.89 -4.49 7.02
CA GLN A 99 2.77 -5.15 6.06
C GLN A 99 2.39 -6.62 5.80
N VAL A 100 1.11 -6.98 5.85
CA VAL A 100 0.63 -8.34 5.65
C VAL A 100 0.49 -8.66 4.16
N LEU A 101 -0.12 -7.75 3.40
CA LEU A 101 -0.22 -7.79 1.94
C LEU A 101 0.29 -6.49 1.34
N HIS A 102 0.84 -6.57 0.14
CA HIS A 102 1.21 -5.37 -0.58
C HIS A 102 -0.03 -4.71 -1.22
N ASN A 103 -0.21 -3.38 -1.06
CA ASN A 103 -1.38 -2.64 -1.56
C ASN A 103 -1.69 -2.92 -3.04
N ARG A 104 -0.66 -3.03 -3.89
CA ARG A 104 -0.79 -3.32 -5.32
C ARG A 104 -1.42 -4.69 -5.59
N SER A 105 -1.16 -5.71 -4.77
CA SER A 105 -1.79 -7.03 -4.92
C SER A 105 -3.26 -6.98 -4.52
N VAL A 106 -3.60 -6.24 -3.47
CA VAL A 106 -4.98 -6.05 -3.02
C VAL A 106 -5.80 -5.26 -4.06
N GLU A 107 -5.24 -4.16 -4.61
CA GLU A 107 -5.87 -3.39 -5.69
C GLU A 107 -6.16 -4.27 -6.92
N MET A 108 -5.20 -5.12 -7.29
CA MET A 108 -5.37 -6.06 -8.40
C MET A 108 -6.44 -7.10 -8.09
N ALA A 109 -6.45 -7.67 -6.88
CA ALA A 109 -7.46 -8.64 -6.47
C ALA A 109 -8.87 -8.03 -6.51
N LYS A 110 -9.04 -6.81 -5.99
CA LYS A 110 -10.30 -6.06 -6.09
C LYS A 110 -10.73 -5.87 -7.54
N ARG A 111 -9.82 -5.40 -8.39
CA ARG A 111 -10.12 -5.11 -9.80
C ARG A 111 -10.56 -6.32 -10.60
N TYR A 112 -10.01 -7.49 -10.31
CA TYR A 112 -10.30 -8.74 -11.04
C TYR A 112 -11.20 -9.70 -10.27
N GLY A 113 -11.70 -9.32 -9.11
CA GLY A 113 -12.60 -10.14 -8.28
C GLY A 113 -11.94 -11.40 -7.72
N VAL A 114 -10.61 -11.40 -7.53
CA VAL A 114 -9.86 -12.55 -7.01
C VAL A 114 -10.04 -12.64 -5.51
N LYS A 115 -10.68 -13.71 -5.02
CA LYS A 115 -10.79 -13.98 -3.58
C LYS A 115 -9.41 -14.30 -3.03
N LEU A 116 -9.02 -13.60 -1.95
CA LEU A 116 -7.76 -13.86 -1.26
C LEU A 116 -8.00 -14.50 0.10
N GLU A 117 -7.05 -15.29 0.54
CA GLU A 117 -6.94 -15.76 1.90
C GLU A 117 -5.49 -15.65 2.37
N VAL A 118 -5.28 -14.98 3.50
CA VAL A 118 -3.96 -14.80 4.11
C VAL A 118 -3.79 -15.79 5.23
N LEU A 119 -2.75 -16.60 5.16
CA LEU A 119 -2.49 -17.70 6.09
C LEU A 119 -1.04 -17.70 6.58
N SER A 120 -0.84 -18.31 7.74
CA SER A 120 0.52 -18.59 8.22
C SER A 120 1.11 -19.83 7.54
N SER A 121 2.39 -19.71 7.16
CA SER A 121 3.17 -20.87 6.71
C SER A 121 3.48 -21.88 7.82
N PHE A 122 3.22 -21.53 9.09
CA PHE A 122 3.71 -22.27 10.26
C PHE A 122 2.59 -22.84 11.13
N SER A 123 1.47 -22.12 11.29
CA SER A 123 0.50 -22.45 12.34
C SER A 123 -0.58 -23.43 11.91
N GLY A 124 -0.88 -23.53 10.62
CA GLY A 124 -2.00 -24.33 10.10
C GLY A 124 -3.39 -23.87 10.55
N LYS A 125 -3.49 -22.68 11.18
CA LYS A 125 -4.76 -22.10 11.61
C LYS A 125 -5.52 -21.50 10.42
N PRO A 126 -6.86 -21.32 10.54
CA PRO A 126 -7.63 -20.56 9.58
C PRO A 126 -7.06 -19.13 9.42
N GLY A 127 -7.00 -18.66 8.19
CA GLY A 127 -6.50 -17.34 7.85
C GLY A 127 -7.59 -16.27 7.78
N THR A 128 -7.24 -15.11 7.27
CA THR A 128 -8.18 -14.01 6.99
C THR A 128 -8.57 -14.00 5.51
N LYS A 129 -9.87 -13.99 5.22
CA LYS A 129 -10.41 -13.91 3.86
C LYS A 129 -10.59 -12.46 3.45
N VAL A 130 -10.06 -12.09 2.28
CA VAL A 130 -10.24 -10.76 1.69
C VAL A 130 -11.17 -10.88 0.49
N LYS A 131 -12.28 -10.16 0.51
CA LYS A 131 -13.36 -10.25 -0.50
C LYS A 131 -14.16 -8.93 -0.60
N GLU A 132 -15.10 -8.85 -1.53
CA GLU A 132 -15.88 -7.63 -1.78
C GLU A 132 -16.76 -7.25 -0.59
N VAL A 133 -17.44 -8.23 0.03
CA VAL A 133 -18.35 -8.00 1.16
C VAL A 133 -17.97 -8.91 2.31
N ALA A 134 -17.66 -8.34 3.46
CA ALA A 134 -17.45 -9.08 4.71
C ALA A 134 -18.77 -9.17 5.50
N LYS A 135 -19.03 -10.32 6.09
CA LYS A 135 -20.29 -10.58 6.84
C LYS A 135 -20.43 -9.71 8.11
N THR A 136 -19.34 -9.16 8.59
CA THR A 136 -19.25 -8.42 9.86
C THR A 136 -19.46 -6.91 9.72
N MET A 137 -19.69 -6.37 8.53
CA MET A 137 -19.78 -4.92 8.27
C MET A 137 -20.82 -4.17 9.14
N GLU A 138 -21.89 -4.84 9.56
CA GLU A 138 -22.95 -4.17 10.35
C GLU A 138 -22.63 -4.02 11.85
N LYS A 139 -21.54 -4.60 12.36
CA LYS A 139 -21.28 -4.65 13.82
C LYS A 139 -20.06 -3.87 14.28
N MET A 140 -19.15 -3.46 13.41
CA MET A 140 -17.93 -2.76 13.81
C MET A 140 -17.79 -1.45 13.04
N HIS A 141 -17.77 -0.33 13.77
CA HIS A 141 -17.51 1.00 13.17
C HIS A 141 -16.03 1.18 12.76
N VAL A 142 -15.13 0.40 13.36
CA VAL A 142 -13.69 0.41 13.04
C VAL A 142 -13.21 -1.03 12.93
N SER A 143 -12.78 -1.45 11.75
CA SER A 143 -12.30 -2.82 11.49
C SER A 143 -10.87 -3.04 11.93
N GLY A 144 -10.04 -1.98 11.91
CA GLY A 144 -8.65 -2.10 12.31
C GLY A 144 -7.93 -0.75 12.38
N VAL A 145 -6.73 -0.79 12.95
CA VAL A 145 -5.84 0.38 13.08
C VAL A 145 -4.45 -0.02 12.61
N ALA A 146 -3.93 0.71 11.63
CA ALA A 146 -2.54 0.57 11.17
C ALA A 146 -1.69 1.76 11.65
N LYS A 147 -0.40 1.50 11.89
CA LYS A 147 0.58 2.51 12.29
C LYS A 147 1.76 2.51 11.32
N ASP A 148 1.94 3.60 10.62
CA ASP A 148 3.18 3.83 9.90
C ASP A 148 4.24 4.44 10.82
N LYS A 149 5.40 3.76 10.92
CA LYS A 149 6.56 4.19 11.73
C LYS A 149 7.60 4.94 10.90
N ASN A 150 7.44 4.98 9.58
CA ASN A 150 8.43 5.50 8.64
C ASN A 150 8.03 6.85 8.03
N VAL A 151 7.21 7.61 8.73
CA VAL A 151 6.80 8.95 8.32
C VAL A 151 7.37 10.03 9.22
N ALA A 152 7.64 11.20 8.64
CA ALA A 152 7.94 12.43 9.32
C ALA A 152 6.91 13.49 8.89
N ARG A 153 6.45 14.30 9.84
CA ARG A 153 5.58 15.44 9.58
C ARG A 153 6.42 16.71 9.54
N LEU A 154 6.26 17.48 8.47
CA LEU A 154 6.79 18.83 8.32
C LEU A 154 5.61 19.81 8.31
N ALA A 155 5.86 21.01 8.82
CA ALA A 155 4.90 22.11 8.79
C ALA A 155 5.59 23.36 8.29
N VAL A 156 4.98 24.04 7.34
CA VAL A 156 5.36 25.39 6.90
C VAL A 156 4.35 26.35 7.51
N VAL A 157 4.84 27.22 8.38
CA VAL A 157 4.01 28.06 9.25
C VAL A 157 4.11 29.51 8.79
N GLY A 158 3.00 30.26 8.92
CA GLY A 158 2.99 31.70 8.61
C GLY A 158 2.93 32.04 7.13
N LEU A 159 2.48 31.13 6.28
CA LEU A 159 2.30 31.41 4.85
C LEU A 159 1.22 32.47 4.62
N ALA A 160 1.50 33.44 3.76
CA ALA A 160 0.48 34.38 3.30
C ALA A 160 -0.68 33.64 2.62
N ASP A 161 -1.93 33.99 2.96
CA ASP A 161 -3.11 33.39 2.33
C ASP A 161 -3.29 33.92 0.90
N GLN A 162 -2.49 33.39 0.00
CA GLN A 162 -2.49 33.75 -1.43
C GLN A 162 -2.79 32.51 -2.29
N PRO A 163 -3.59 32.67 -3.36
CA PRO A 163 -3.80 31.59 -4.33
C PRO A 163 -2.48 31.08 -4.91
N GLY A 164 -2.32 29.74 -4.94
CA GLY A 164 -1.16 29.10 -5.56
C GLY A 164 0.03 28.84 -4.64
N ILE A 165 0.00 29.23 -3.35
CA ILE A 165 1.15 29.01 -2.44
C ILE A 165 1.39 27.50 -2.23
N ALA A 166 0.36 26.71 -2.03
CA ALA A 166 0.48 25.26 -1.93
C ALA A 166 1.06 24.64 -3.20
N PHE A 167 0.65 25.14 -4.37
CA PHE A 167 1.20 24.68 -5.65
C PHE A 167 2.71 24.94 -5.75
N LYS A 168 3.19 26.10 -5.29
CA LYS A 168 4.63 26.41 -5.27
C LYS A 168 5.41 25.43 -4.41
N ILE A 169 4.94 25.17 -3.17
CA ILE A 169 5.57 24.23 -2.25
C ILE A 169 5.64 22.83 -2.87
N PHE A 170 4.49 22.29 -3.28
CA PHE A 170 4.45 20.90 -3.76
C PHE A 170 5.10 20.73 -5.14
N SER A 171 5.12 21.78 -5.99
CA SER A 171 5.90 21.76 -7.23
C SER A 171 7.41 21.72 -6.98
N LEU A 172 7.89 22.41 -5.94
CA LEU A 172 9.29 22.37 -5.54
C LEU A 172 9.65 20.94 -5.06
N LEU A 173 8.83 20.36 -4.18
CA LEU A 173 9.04 18.99 -3.67
C LEU A 173 8.99 17.96 -4.79
N ALA A 174 8.06 18.10 -5.73
CA ALA A 174 7.92 17.18 -6.86
C ALA A 174 9.14 17.22 -7.81
N LYS A 175 9.73 18.40 -8.07
CA LYS A 175 10.97 18.54 -8.86
C LYS A 175 12.13 17.78 -8.25
N GLU A 176 12.18 17.72 -6.93
CA GLU A 176 13.20 17.01 -6.17
C GLU A 176 12.83 15.54 -5.88
N ASN A 177 11.75 15.05 -6.49
CA ASN A 177 11.24 13.68 -6.30
C ASN A 177 10.97 13.34 -4.82
N VAL A 178 10.52 14.30 -4.02
CA VAL A 178 10.03 14.05 -2.66
C VAL A 178 8.58 13.61 -2.74
N ASN A 179 8.29 12.42 -2.23
CA ASN A 179 6.92 11.93 -2.14
C ASN A 179 6.22 12.52 -0.90
N VAL A 180 5.01 13.01 -1.10
CA VAL A 180 4.16 13.59 -0.05
C VAL A 180 2.89 12.74 0.05
N ASP A 181 2.54 12.28 1.26
CA ASP A 181 1.39 11.38 1.44
C ASP A 181 0.15 12.12 1.94
N ILE A 182 0.24 12.78 3.10
CA ILE A 182 -0.88 13.48 3.73
C ILE A 182 -0.59 14.97 3.71
N ILE A 183 -1.57 15.76 3.28
CA ILE A 183 -1.50 17.23 3.29
C ILE A 183 -2.63 17.76 4.16
N LEU A 184 -2.29 18.56 5.16
CA LEU A 184 -3.21 19.26 6.02
C LEU A 184 -2.97 20.76 5.90
N GLN A 185 -4.05 21.50 5.71
CA GLN A 185 -4.00 22.95 5.69
C GLN A 185 -4.87 23.49 6.82
N SER A 186 -4.33 24.38 7.62
CA SER A 186 -5.03 25.05 8.70
C SER A 186 -5.03 26.57 8.51
N ILE A 187 -6.02 27.24 9.05
CA ILE A 187 -6.05 28.70 9.11
C ILE A 187 -5.13 29.11 10.25
N GLY A 188 -4.09 29.86 9.92
CA GLY A 188 -3.17 30.45 10.86
C GLY A 188 -3.73 31.73 11.49
N ARG A 189 -2.91 32.41 12.31
CA ARG A 189 -3.25 33.72 12.89
C ARG A 189 -2.95 34.83 11.88
N HIS A 190 -3.68 35.96 11.98
CA HIS A 190 -3.41 37.16 11.17
C HIS A 190 -3.43 36.98 9.65
N ASN A 191 -4.45 36.29 9.11
CA ASN A 191 -4.57 35.99 7.67
C ASN A 191 -3.41 35.16 7.10
N THR A 192 -2.80 34.32 7.90
CA THR A 192 -1.83 33.34 7.43
C THR A 192 -2.46 31.96 7.31
N LYS A 193 -1.75 31.06 6.64
CA LYS A 193 -2.08 29.63 6.55
C LYS A 193 -0.88 28.80 6.96
N ASP A 194 -1.15 27.68 7.60
CA ASP A 194 -0.14 26.67 7.87
C ASP A 194 -0.40 25.47 6.99
N ILE A 195 0.63 24.96 6.35
CA ILE A 195 0.56 23.74 5.55
C ILE A 195 1.45 22.70 6.20
N SER A 196 0.83 21.63 6.70
CA SER A 196 1.56 20.46 7.19
C SER A 196 1.43 19.32 6.19
N PHE A 197 2.48 18.55 6.05
CA PHE A 197 2.45 17.37 5.21
C PHE A 197 3.39 16.29 5.74
N THR A 198 3.19 15.05 5.29
CA THR A 198 4.02 13.93 5.67
C THR A 198 4.91 13.51 4.51
N VAL A 199 6.14 13.13 4.85
CA VAL A 199 7.14 12.57 3.94
C VAL A 199 7.74 11.31 4.55
N GLY A 200 8.38 10.48 3.74
CA GLY A 200 9.20 9.39 4.27
C GLY A 200 10.27 9.90 5.21
N LYS A 201 10.51 9.18 6.30
CA LYS A 201 11.47 9.60 7.35
C LYS A 201 12.87 9.85 6.81
N GLN A 202 13.27 9.10 5.79
CA GLN A 202 14.54 9.26 5.08
C GLN A 202 14.65 10.58 4.31
N ASP A 203 13.53 11.16 3.88
CA ASP A 203 13.49 12.39 3.11
C ASP A 203 13.33 13.64 3.98
N MET A 204 13.14 13.48 5.30
CA MET A 204 12.83 14.56 6.23
C MET A 204 13.87 15.69 6.19
N GLU A 205 15.14 15.35 6.43
CA GLU A 205 16.21 16.35 6.49
C GLU A 205 16.44 17.04 5.15
N ARG A 206 16.39 16.29 4.05
CA ARG A 206 16.49 16.82 2.70
C ARG A 206 15.34 17.78 2.41
N THR A 207 14.12 17.41 2.77
CA THR A 207 12.92 18.22 2.55
C THR A 207 12.96 19.48 3.38
N LYS A 208 13.36 19.39 4.65
CA LYS A 208 13.52 20.54 5.53
C LYS A 208 14.50 21.55 4.93
N LYS A 209 15.69 21.10 4.59
CA LYS A 209 16.71 21.95 3.98
C LYS A 209 16.23 22.59 2.67
N LEU A 210 15.55 21.83 1.82
CA LEU A 210 14.99 22.34 0.57
C LEU A 210 13.99 23.49 0.81
N LEU A 211 13.15 23.39 1.82
CA LEU A 211 12.21 24.45 2.17
C LEU A 211 12.94 25.67 2.76
N GLU A 212 13.89 25.46 3.65
CA GLU A 212 14.70 26.53 4.26
C GLU A 212 15.51 27.32 3.20
N ASP A 213 16.06 26.63 2.21
CA ASP A 213 16.79 27.26 1.10
C ASP A 213 15.87 28.13 0.19
N HIS A 214 14.54 27.97 0.31
CA HIS A 214 13.56 28.69 -0.52
C HIS A 214 12.58 29.57 0.30
N VAL A 215 12.92 29.90 1.55
CA VAL A 215 12.06 30.72 2.45
C VAL A 215 11.65 32.03 1.78
N GLU A 216 12.56 32.74 1.14
CA GLU A 216 12.27 34.02 0.47
C GLU A 216 11.28 33.86 -0.70
N LEU A 217 11.37 32.76 -1.45
CA LEU A 217 10.47 32.46 -2.57
C LEU A 217 9.08 32.07 -2.11
N LEU A 218 8.98 31.37 -0.98
CA LEU A 218 7.75 30.82 -0.44
C LEU A 218 7.07 31.77 0.55
N GLY A 219 7.82 32.66 1.18
CA GLY A 219 7.29 33.70 2.07
C GLY A 219 6.65 33.16 3.34
N PHE A 220 7.34 32.27 4.04
CA PHE A 220 6.89 31.72 5.32
C PHE A 220 7.83 32.12 6.47
N ASP A 221 7.34 32.01 7.70
CA ASP A 221 8.10 32.42 8.88
C ASP A 221 9.07 31.32 9.36
N HIS A 222 8.63 30.06 9.40
CA HIS A 222 9.41 28.89 9.82
C HIS A 222 8.74 27.55 9.49
#